data_7c9f752bfbee14ec52e5df24486eed1d
#
_entry.id   7c9f752bfbee14ec52e5df24486eed1d
#
_cell.length_a   1.000
_cell.length_b   1.000
_cell.length_c   1.000
_cell.angle_alpha   90.00
_cell.angle_beta   90.00
_cell.angle_gamma   90.00
#
_symmetry.space_group_name_H-M   'P 1'
#
loop_
_entity.id
_entity.type
_entity.pdbx_description
1 polymer ?
#
loop_
_entity_poly.entity_id
_entity_poly.type
_entity_poly.pdbx_seq_one_letter_code
_entity_poly.pdbx_strand_id
1 'polypeptide(L)'
;MQYRTPGRLNRPLSVIGQGCWQIGADWGEVTDDSARAVLAAALEAGVTFFDTADVYGDGRSERLVGQMREAAVDGGAEVPFIATKASRRADPFAPESFTEENLRAWVERSRANLGMDTLDLVQLHCPPPAIYREDRVFDVLDALAEEKKIAAWGVSVETCQEALISLEREHLASIQIILNPFRLKPLDEVVPTADAKGVAIIARVPLASGLLTGKFSPSSQFAADDHRSFNRHGEAFDQGETFSGVDYETGLAAVARLEEALDGAMPLAEASLRWILAQQGVTAAIPGASSGEQARRNAAAGSVPTPEQAEVLGRFDAAVRETYDELLREAIHPRW
;
A
#
# COMPACT_ATOMS: atom_id res chain seq x y z
N MET A 1 -6.94 12.53 12.68
CA MET A 1 -7.03 11.45 11.66
C MET A 1 -8.42 11.47 11.05
N GLN A 2 -8.52 11.39 9.73
CA GLN A 2 -9.79 11.16 9.01
C GLN A 2 -10.01 9.66 8.80
N TYR A 3 -11.27 9.27 8.63
CA TYR A 3 -11.65 7.88 8.40
C TYR A 3 -12.59 7.80 7.20
N ARG A 4 -12.50 6.71 6.43
CA ARG A 4 -13.39 6.41 5.30
C ARG A 4 -13.96 5.01 5.45
N THR A 5 -15.23 4.85 5.12
CA THR A 5 -15.90 3.55 5.16
C THR A 5 -16.21 3.13 3.71
N PRO A 6 -15.35 2.32 3.07
CA PRO A 6 -15.63 1.81 1.75
C PRO A 6 -16.79 0.82 1.83
N GLY A 7 -17.72 0.90 0.86
CA GLY A 7 -19.00 0.20 0.93
C GLY A 7 -18.89 -1.32 1.14
N ARG A 8 -17.88 -1.96 0.52
CA ARG A 8 -17.74 -3.43 0.60
C ARG A 8 -16.94 -3.92 1.81
N LEU A 9 -16.13 -3.07 2.47
CA LEU A 9 -15.45 -3.44 3.71
C LEU A 9 -16.32 -3.18 4.94
N ASN A 10 -17.31 -2.28 4.84
CA ASN A 10 -18.29 -1.95 5.88
C ASN A 10 -17.67 -1.66 7.26
N ARG A 11 -16.44 -1.19 7.30
CA ARG A 11 -15.71 -0.74 8.49
C ARG A 11 -14.94 0.54 8.20
N PRO A 12 -14.89 1.49 9.15
CA PRO A 12 -14.09 2.69 8.99
C PRO A 12 -12.60 2.34 9.00
N LEU A 13 -11.85 2.85 8.03
CA LEU A 13 -10.41 2.77 7.94
C LEU A 13 -9.81 4.16 8.11
N SER A 14 -8.73 4.29 8.86
CA SER A 14 -7.94 5.52 8.84
C SER A 14 -7.41 5.77 7.43
N VAL A 15 -7.50 7.01 6.94
CA VAL A 15 -7.06 7.37 5.57
C VAL A 15 -5.55 7.21 5.37
N ILE A 16 -4.76 7.27 6.45
CA ILE A 16 -3.38 6.77 6.50
C ILE A 16 -3.40 5.43 7.19
N GLY A 17 -2.98 4.39 6.49
CA GLY A 17 -2.66 3.09 7.05
C GLY A 17 -1.15 2.97 7.31
N GLN A 18 -0.75 2.01 8.15
CA GLN A 18 0.66 1.66 8.36
C GLN A 18 1.03 0.50 7.44
N GLY A 19 1.88 0.77 6.43
CA GLY A 19 2.53 -0.27 5.64
C GLY A 19 3.61 -0.99 6.45
N CYS A 20 3.54 -2.32 6.51
CA CYS A 20 4.38 -3.14 7.39
C CYS A 20 5.45 -3.95 6.64
N TRP A 21 5.78 -3.60 5.38
CA TRP A 21 6.83 -4.28 4.63
C TRP A 21 8.19 -4.12 5.31
N GLN A 22 8.55 -2.91 5.73
CA GLN A 22 9.82 -2.64 6.44
C GLN A 22 9.97 -3.45 7.72
N ILE A 23 8.86 -3.81 8.37
CA ILE A 23 8.85 -4.63 9.58
C ILE A 23 9.27 -6.08 9.28
N GLY A 24 9.07 -6.52 8.03
CA GLY A 24 9.47 -7.86 7.57
C GLY A 24 10.97 -8.08 7.48
N ALA A 25 11.79 -7.07 7.22
CA ALA A 25 13.26 -7.05 7.18
C ALA A 25 13.93 -6.75 5.82
N ASP A 26 13.22 -6.63 4.69
CA ASP A 26 13.84 -6.39 3.36
C ASP A 26 14.32 -4.94 3.13
N TRP A 27 14.59 -4.20 4.21
CA TRP A 27 14.96 -2.78 4.24
C TRP A 27 16.16 -2.51 5.17
N GLY A 28 17.09 -3.46 5.27
CA GLY A 28 18.16 -3.45 6.23
C GLY A 28 17.75 -4.05 7.59
N GLU A 29 18.62 -3.95 8.60
CA GLU A 29 18.38 -4.55 9.91
C GLU A 29 17.29 -3.80 10.69
N VAL A 30 16.13 -4.44 10.88
CA VAL A 30 15.00 -3.94 11.69
C VAL A 30 14.80 -4.87 12.88
N THR A 31 15.06 -4.37 14.09
CA THR A 31 14.85 -5.15 15.32
C THR A 31 13.35 -5.23 15.67
N ASP A 32 12.95 -6.26 16.44
CA ASP A 32 11.57 -6.38 16.91
C ASP A 32 11.13 -5.18 17.75
N ASP A 33 12.03 -4.61 18.56
CA ASP A 33 11.72 -3.45 19.40
C ASP A 33 11.48 -2.20 18.55
N SER A 34 12.27 -1.98 17.49
CA SER A 34 12.03 -0.87 16.56
C SER A 34 10.71 -1.06 15.79
N ALA A 35 10.40 -2.28 15.38
CA ALA A 35 9.15 -2.62 14.73
C ALA A 35 7.93 -2.36 15.64
N ARG A 36 7.98 -2.84 16.89
CA ARG A 36 6.94 -2.56 17.90
C ARG A 36 6.78 -1.08 18.19
N ALA A 37 7.88 -0.32 18.24
CA ALA A 37 7.82 1.13 18.43
C ALA A 37 7.12 1.85 17.28
N VAL A 38 7.32 1.40 16.02
CA VAL A 38 6.61 1.91 14.86
C VAL A 38 5.12 1.63 14.95
N LEU A 39 4.74 0.37 15.24
CA LEU A 39 3.33 -0.04 15.33
C LEU A 39 2.60 0.70 16.45
N ALA A 40 3.21 0.82 17.62
CA ALA A 40 2.66 1.56 18.78
C ALA A 40 2.47 3.03 18.43
N ALA A 41 3.49 3.67 17.83
CA ALA A 41 3.41 5.08 17.45
C ALA A 41 2.34 5.37 16.39
N ALA A 42 2.13 4.45 15.44
CA ALA A 42 1.05 4.56 14.46
C ALA A 42 -0.32 4.47 15.15
N LEU A 43 -0.51 3.48 16.02
CA LEU A 43 -1.77 3.29 16.77
C LEU A 43 -2.08 4.51 17.65
N GLU A 44 -1.11 5.00 18.42
CA GLU A 44 -1.22 6.22 19.25
C GLU A 44 -1.59 7.46 18.43
N ALA A 45 -1.13 7.53 17.17
CA ALA A 45 -1.47 8.62 16.25
C ALA A 45 -2.85 8.47 15.58
N GLY A 46 -3.64 7.45 15.95
CA GLY A 46 -4.99 7.21 15.45
C GLY A 46 -5.04 6.42 14.13
N VAL A 47 -3.96 5.71 13.77
CA VAL A 47 -3.98 4.75 12.66
C VAL A 47 -4.73 3.51 13.12
N THR A 48 -5.79 3.14 12.39
CA THR A 48 -6.59 1.94 12.65
C THR A 48 -6.46 0.90 11.53
N PHE A 49 -5.72 1.20 10.48
CA PHE A 49 -5.51 0.34 9.32
C PHE A 49 -4.04 -0.07 9.20
N PHE A 50 -3.75 -1.38 9.21
CA PHE A 50 -2.41 -1.94 9.09
C PHE A 50 -2.37 -2.92 7.92
N ASP A 51 -1.39 -2.74 7.03
CA ASP A 51 -1.21 -3.57 5.84
C ASP A 51 0.09 -4.39 5.95
N THR A 52 -0.04 -5.71 5.97
CA THR A 52 1.06 -6.67 6.05
C THR A 52 1.01 -7.69 4.91
N ALA A 53 1.83 -8.73 4.94
CA ALA A 53 1.79 -9.90 4.05
C ALA A 53 2.49 -11.11 4.67
N ASP A 54 2.10 -12.30 4.26
CA ASP A 54 2.64 -13.59 4.70
C ASP A 54 4.13 -13.78 4.35
N VAL A 55 4.61 -13.12 3.28
CA VAL A 55 6.00 -13.17 2.84
C VAL A 55 6.89 -12.15 3.56
N TYR A 56 6.35 -11.13 4.23
CA TYR A 56 7.17 -10.11 4.88
C TYR A 56 7.92 -10.71 6.08
N GLY A 57 9.23 -10.97 5.89
CA GLY A 57 10.08 -11.63 6.86
C GLY A 57 9.57 -13.03 7.23
N ASP A 58 9.04 -13.77 6.26
CA ASP A 58 8.48 -15.10 6.44
C ASP A 58 7.43 -15.17 7.58
N GLY A 59 6.48 -14.22 7.55
CA GLY A 59 5.42 -14.09 8.55
C GLY A 59 5.83 -13.34 9.83
N ARG A 60 7.05 -12.82 9.92
CA ARG A 60 7.48 -11.99 11.05
C ARG A 60 6.61 -10.74 11.20
N SER A 61 6.34 -10.06 10.09
CA SER A 61 5.48 -8.87 10.08
C SER A 61 4.08 -9.20 10.58
N GLU A 62 3.46 -10.28 10.10
CA GLU A 62 2.14 -10.72 10.58
C GLU A 62 2.13 -11.00 12.09
N ARG A 63 3.14 -11.71 12.61
CA ARG A 63 3.21 -12.00 14.05
C ARG A 63 3.32 -10.75 14.91
N LEU A 64 4.12 -9.77 14.49
CA LEU A 64 4.26 -8.50 15.24
C LEU A 64 2.99 -7.64 15.17
N VAL A 65 2.33 -7.60 14.02
CA VAL A 65 1.04 -6.92 13.85
C VAL A 65 -0.06 -7.62 14.66
N GLY A 66 -0.08 -8.96 14.70
CA GLY A 66 -1.00 -9.74 15.54
C GLY A 66 -0.84 -9.46 17.03
N GLN A 67 0.40 -9.44 17.53
CA GLN A 67 0.72 -9.08 18.92
C GLN A 67 0.27 -7.64 19.25
N MET A 68 0.49 -6.69 18.36
CA MET A 68 0.03 -5.31 18.55
C MET A 68 -1.50 -5.25 18.62
N ARG A 69 -2.21 -5.98 17.74
CA ARG A 69 -3.67 -6.03 17.72
C ARG A 69 -4.22 -6.66 19.00
N GLU A 70 -3.65 -7.76 19.47
CA GLU A 70 -4.03 -8.41 20.72
C GLU A 70 -3.88 -7.44 21.91
N ALA A 71 -2.72 -6.78 22.03
CA ALA A 71 -2.47 -5.80 23.07
C ALA A 71 -3.46 -4.61 23.01
N ALA A 72 -3.85 -4.15 21.83
CA ALA A 72 -4.85 -3.09 21.67
C ALA A 72 -6.24 -3.54 22.18
N VAL A 73 -6.64 -4.77 21.85
CA VAL A 73 -7.91 -5.36 22.30
C VAL A 73 -7.92 -5.50 23.83
N ASP A 74 -6.87 -6.07 24.40
CA ASP A 74 -6.75 -6.28 25.85
C ASP A 74 -6.70 -4.94 26.62
N GLY A 75 -6.11 -3.92 26.00
CA GLY A 75 -6.10 -2.55 26.52
C GLY A 75 -7.40 -1.79 26.38
N GLY A 76 -8.43 -2.37 25.73
CA GLY A 76 -9.72 -1.73 25.50
C GLY A 76 -9.68 -0.61 24.44
N ALA A 77 -8.66 -0.59 23.58
CA ALA A 77 -8.56 0.34 22.46
C ALA A 77 -9.46 -0.10 21.29
N GLU A 78 -9.64 0.78 20.31
CA GLU A 78 -10.30 0.41 19.06
C GLU A 78 -9.54 -0.72 18.37
N VAL A 79 -10.26 -1.77 17.93
CA VAL A 79 -9.67 -2.94 17.28
C VAL A 79 -9.15 -2.57 15.89
N PRO A 80 -7.83 -2.63 15.65
CA PRO A 80 -7.26 -2.32 14.36
C PRO A 80 -7.79 -3.25 13.25
N PHE A 81 -7.99 -2.69 12.06
CA PHE A 81 -8.28 -3.44 10.84
C PHE A 81 -6.96 -3.90 10.19
N ILE A 82 -6.84 -5.19 9.95
CA ILE A 82 -5.64 -5.79 9.39
C ILE A 82 -5.92 -6.31 7.98
N ALA A 83 -5.20 -5.75 7.00
CA ALA A 83 -5.08 -6.36 5.68
C ALA A 83 -3.80 -7.17 5.61
N THR A 84 -3.91 -8.42 5.17
CA THR A 84 -2.74 -9.23 4.81
C THR A 84 -2.79 -9.65 3.35
N LYS A 85 -1.71 -10.23 2.85
CA LYS A 85 -1.62 -10.68 1.47
C LYS A 85 -1.10 -12.10 1.43
N ALA A 86 -1.62 -12.87 0.47
CA ALA A 86 -1.24 -14.25 0.22
C ALA A 86 -0.85 -14.43 -1.25
N SER A 87 -0.27 -15.57 -1.58
CA SER A 87 0.07 -16.07 -2.90
C SER A 87 1.53 -15.91 -3.37
N ARG A 88 2.30 -14.93 -2.92
CA ARG A 88 3.73 -14.84 -3.30
C ARG A 88 4.59 -16.00 -2.76
N ARG A 89 4.02 -16.85 -1.92
CA ARG A 89 4.65 -18.11 -1.46
C ARG A 89 4.48 -19.28 -2.44
N ALA A 90 3.75 -19.08 -3.53
CA ALA A 90 3.61 -20.09 -4.57
C ALA A 90 4.98 -20.47 -5.15
N ASP A 91 5.29 -21.77 -5.23
CA ASP A 91 6.50 -22.30 -5.84
C ASP A 91 6.11 -23.52 -6.71
N PRO A 92 6.27 -23.42 -8.05
CA PRO A 92 6.63 -22.21 -8.79
C PRO A 92 5.59 -21.09 -8.65
N PHE A 93 6.00 -19.81 -8.82
CA PHE A 93 5.08 -18.68 -8.87
C PHE A 93 4.39 -18.61 -10.24
N ALA A 94 3.44 -19.52 -10.44
CA ALA A 94 2.76 -19.76 -11.70
C ALA A 94 1.29 -20.17 -11.46
N PRO A 95 0.39 -20.03 -12.44
CA PRO A 95 -1.05 -20.27 -12.27
C PRO A 95 -1.43 -21.64 -11.72
N GLU A 96 -0.67 -22.69 -12.03
CA GLU A 96 -0.89 -24.05 -11.55
C GLU A 96 -0.76 -24.20 -10.03
N SER A 97 -0.01 -23.32 -9.38
CA SER A 97 0.15 -23.33 -7.92
C SER A 97 -1.01 -22.66 -7.18
N PHE A 98 -1.93 -22.00 -7.88
CA PHE A 98 -3.12 -21.39 -7.26
C PHE A 98 -4.26 -22.39 -7.12
N THR A 99 -3.99 -23.51 -6.44
CA THR A 99 -4.98 -24.54 -6.13
C THR A 99 -5.79 -24.15 -4.89
N GLU A 100 -6.99 -24.75 -4.72
CA GLU A 100 -7.78 -24.57 -3.49
C GLU A 100 -6.98 -24.95 -2.24
N GLU A 101 -6.23 -26.05 -2.28
CA GLU A 101 -5.39 -26.48 -1.16
C GLU A 101 -4.37 -25.41 -0.75
N ASN A 102 -3.66 -24.83 -1.72
CA ASN A 102 -2.65 -23.82 -1.45
C ASN A 102 -3.27 -22.52 -0.95
N LEU A 103 -4.38 -22.05 -1.57
CA LEU A 103 -5.09 -20.85 -1.14
C LEU A 103 -5.56 -20.98 0.31
N ARG A 104 -6.15 -22.12 0.67
CA ARG A 104 -6.56 -22.42 2.05
C ARG A 104 -5.36 -22.46 3.00
N ALA A 105 -4.28 -23.12 2.61
CA ALA A 105 -3.07 -23.22 3.43
C ALA A 105 -2.43 -21.85 3.69
N TRP A 106 -2.36 -20.98 2.69
CA TRP A 106 -1.84 -19.61 2.87
C TRP A 106 -2.71 -18.78 3.84
N VAL A 107 -4.04 -18.87 3.71
CA VAL A 107 -4.97 -18.16 4.61
C VAL A 107 -4.84 -18.71 6.04
N GLU A 108 -4.79 -20.03 6.25
CA GLU A 108 -4.63 -20.61 7.60
C GLU A 108 -3.28 -20.23 8.23
N ARG A 109 -2.20 -20.15 7.43
CA ARG A 109 -0.92 -19.64 7.90
C ARG A 109 -1.01 -18.19 8.40
N SER A 110 -1.65 -17.29 7.62
CA SER A 110 -1.84 -15.90 8.03
C SER A 110 -2.71 -15.79 9.28
N ARG A 111 -3.75 -16.61 9.40
CA ARG A 111 -4.59 -16.69 10.61
C ARG A 111 -3.77 -17.08 11.84
N ALA A 112 -2.90 -18.09 11.70
CA ALA A 112 -2.01 -18.51 12.77
C ALA A 112 -0.98 -17.45 13.15
N ASN A 113 -0.37 -16.79 12.17
CA ASN A 113 0.62 -15.74 12.40
C ASN A 113 0.00 -14.50 13.08
N LEU A 114 -1.19 -14.08 12.65
CA LEU A 114 -1.90 -12.92 13.18
C LEU A 114 -2.69 -13.22 14.48
N GLY A 115 -2.86 -14.49 14.83
CA GLY A 115 -3.69 -14.89 15.98
C GLY A 115 -5.16 -14.50 15.81
N MET A 116 -5.69 -14.60 14.58
CA MET A 116 -7.07 -14.19 14.25
C MET A 116 -7.90 -15.37 13.76
N ASP A 117 -9.09 -15.54 14.32
CA ASP A 117 -10.05 -16.57 13.84
C ASP A 117 -10.62 -16.21 12.46
N THR A 118 -10.86 -14.92 12.22
CA THR A 118 -11.30 -14.38 10.93
C THR A 118 -10.37 -13.22 10.55
N LEU A 119 -9.71 -13.30 9.40
CA LEU A 119 -8.90 -12.19 8.88
C LEU A 119 -9.81 -11.10 8.33
N ASP A 120 -9.52 -9.83 8.61
CA ASP A 120 -10.37 -8.71 8.18
C ASP A 120 -10.36 -8.56 6.64
N LEU A 121 -9.18 -8.63 6.01
CA LEU A 121 -9.00 -8.55 4.55
C LEU A 121 -7.80 -9.38 4.11
N VAL A 122 -8.01 -10.27 3.14
CA VAL A 122 -6.93 -10.99 2.46
C VAL A 122 -6.86 -10.53 1.01
N GLN A 123 -5.68 -10.16 0.55
CA GLN A 123 -5.45 -9.74 -0.83
C GLN A 123 -4.56 -10.75 -1.56
N LEU A 124 -4.89 -11.10 -2.81
CA LEU A 124 -3.92 -11.79 -3.66
C LEU A 124 -2.77 -10.83 -3.97
N HIS A 125 -1.54 -11.27 -3.72
CA HIS A 125 -0.34 -10.43 -3.73
C HIS A 125 0.29 -10.38 -5.11
N CYS A 126 -0.23 -9.54 -6.01
CA CYS A 126 0.22 -9.40 -7.39
C CYS A 126 0.40 -10.76 -8.07
N PRO A 127 -0.65 -11.59 -8.17
CA PRO A 127 -0.56 -12.92 -8.75
C PRO A 127 -0.19 -12.85 -10.24
N PRO A 128 0.25 -13.96 -10.86
CA PRO A 128 0.45 -14.03 -12.30
C PRO A 128 -0.77 -13.51 -13.08
N PRO A 129 -0.61 -12.74 -14.18
CA PRO A 129 -1.72 -12.07 -14.88
C PRO A 129 -2.89 -12.98 -15.28
N ALA A 130 -2.63 -14.26 -15.56
CA ALA A 130 -3.69 -15.22 -15.90
C ALA A 130 -4.68 -15.42 -14.75
N ILE A 131 -4.23 -15.33 -13.48
CA ILE A 131 -5.04 -15.57 -12.29
C ILE A 131 -6.22 -14.61 -12.19
N TYR A 132 -6.08 -13.36 -12.61
CA TYR A 132 -7.18 -12.38 -12.54
C TYR A 132 -8.42 -12.81 -13.33
N ARG A 133 -8.29 -13.78 -14.28
CA ARG A 133 -9.38 -14.35 -15.09
C ARG A 133 -9.81 -15.76 -14.66
N GLU A 134 -9.19 -16.34 -13.64
CA GLU A 134 -9.44 -17.71 -13.17
C GLU A 134 -10.56 -17.73 -12.12
N ASP A 135 -11.80 -17.97 -12.54
CA ASP A 135 -12.96 -17.98 -11.62
C ASP A 135 -12.74 -18.89 -10.44
N ARG A 136 -12.19 -20.12 -10.65
CA ARG A 136 -11.91 -21.10 -9.59
C ARG A 136 -11.11 -20.55 -8.40
N VAL A 137 -10.23 -19.56 -8.62
CA VAL A 137 -9.41 -18.95 -7.56
C VAL A 137 -10.28 -18.03 -6.70
N PHE A 138 -11.16 -17.26 -7.32
CA PHE A 138 -12.05 -16.34 -6.63
C PHE A 138 -13.21 -17.06 -5.96
N ASP A 139 -13.70 -18.17 -6.53
CA ASP A 139 -14.70 -19.06 -5.89
C ASP A 139 -14.17 -19.60 -4.56
N VAL A 140 -12.88 -19.94 -4.46
CA VAL A 140 -12.25 -20.34 -3.18
C VAL A 140 -12.20 -19.19 -2.18
N LEU A 141 -11.92 -17.94 -2.62
CA LEU A 141 -11.95 -16.79 -1.73
C LEU A 141 -13.35 -16.48 -1.23
N ASP A 142 -14.36 -16.63 -2.07
CA ASP A 142 -15.77 -16.49 -1.70
C ASP A 142 -16.17 -17.58 -0.68
N ALA A 143 -15.78 -18.84 -0.91
CA ALA A 143 -16.01 -19.92 0.05
C ALA A 143 -15.34 -19.66 1.41
N LEU A 144 -14.10 -19.14 1.42
CA LEU A 144 -13.40 -18.77 2.65
C LEU A 144 -14.11 -17.62 3.40
N ALA A 145 -14.75 -16.71 2.67
CA ALA A 145 -15.57 -15.65 3.28
C ALA A 145 -16.87 -16.20 3.87
N GLU A 146 -17.56 -17.10 3.17
CA GLU A 146 -18.75 -17.80 3.68
C GLU A 146 -18.43 -18.62 4.94
N GLU A 147 -17.28 -19.30 4.95
CA GLU A 147 -16.76 -20.04 6.11
C GLU A 147 -16.29 -19.14 7.26
N LYS A 148 -16.29 -17.81 7.08
CA LYS A 148 -15.79 -16.82 8.05
C LYS A 148 -14.30 -16.99 8.40
N LYS A 149 -13.51 -17.54 7.49
CA LYS A 149 -12.05 -17.58 7.62
C LYS A 149 -11.43 -16.23 7.29
N ILE A 150 -12.07 -15.51 6.37
CA ILE A 150 -11.79 -14.13 6.02
C ILE A 150 -13.10 -13.34 6.06
N ALA A 151 -13.06 -12.06 6.37
CA ALA A 151 -14.25 -11.19 6.32
C ALA A 151 -14.46 -10.61 4.92
N ALA A 152 -13.36 -10.35 4.20
CA ALA A 152 -13.37 -9.84 2.84
C ALA A 152 -12.09 -10.27 2.09
N TRP A 153 -12.15 -10.20 0.76
CA TRP A 153 -10.95 -10.38 -0.06
C TRP A 153 -10.77 -9.25 -1.08
N GLY A 154 -9.54 -9.09 -1.54
CA GLY A 154 -9.14 -8.11 -2.53
C GLY A 154 -7.97 -8.59 -3.36
N VAL A 155 -7.42 -7.69 -4.14
CA VAL A 155 -6.21 -7.93 -4.94
C VAL A 155 -5.22 -6.79 -4.79
N SER A 156 -3.92 -7.11 -4.76
CA SER A 156 -2.86 -6.17 -5.07
C SER A 156 -2.45 -6.40 -6.52
N VAL A 157 -2.28 -5.32 -7.27
CA VAL A 157 -2.05 -5.37 -8.72
C VAL A 157 -0.82 -4.55 -9.11
N GLU A 158 -0.20 -4.90 -10.24
CA GLU A 158 0.88 -4.12 -10.82
C GLU A 158 0.34 -3.11 -11.84
N THR A 159 -0.68 -3.49 -12.62
CA THR A 159 -1.17 -2.71 -13.75
C THR A 159 -2.64 -2.27 -13.58
N CYS A 160 -3.00 -1.17 -14.25
CA CYS A 160 -4.39 -0.74 -14.34
C CYS A 160 -5.29 -1.79 -15.03
N GLN A 161 -4.76 -2.54 -16.01
CA GLN A 161 -5.52 -3.59 -16.68
C GLN A 161 -5.91 -4.72 -15.71
N GLU A 162 -5.00 -5.16 -14.85
CA GLU A 162 -5.30 -6.17 -13.82
C GLU A 162 -6.35 -5.67 -12.84
N ALA A 163 -6.27 -4.39 -12.45
CA ALA A 163 -7.28 -3.76 -11.61
C ALA A 163 -8.66 -3.76 -12.27
N LEU A 164 -8.76 -3.35 -13.55
CA LEU A 164 -10.02 -3.28 -14.27
C LEU A 164 -10.65 -4.66 -14.47
N ILE A 165 -9.84 -5.70 -14.78
CA ILE A 165 -10.31 -7.08 -14.84
C ILE A 165 -10.87 -7.52 -13.48
N SER A 166 -10.16 -7.22 -12.40
CA SER A 166 -10.60 -7.58 -11.05
C SER A 166 -11.88 -6.87 -10.63
N LEU A 167 -12.13 -5.64 -11.11
CA LEU A 167 -13.35 -4.87 -10.86
C LEU A 167 -14.62 -5.48 -11.48
N GLU A 168 -14.49 -6.45 -12.38
CA GLU A 168 -15.64 -7.20 -12.91
C GLU A 168 -16.22 -8.17 -11.88
N ARG A 169 -15.48 -8.49 -10.79
CA ARG A 169 -15.88 -9.46 -9.78
C ARG A 169 -16.82 -8.84 -8.75
N GLU A 170 -17.91 -9.57 -8.47
CA GLU A 170 -19.00 -9.08 -7.62
C GLU A 170 -18.55 -8.86 -6.17
N HIS A 171 -17.76 -9.79 -5.59
CA HIS A 171 -17.39 -9.75 -4.17
C HIS A 171 -16.02 -9.11 -3.89
N LEU A 172 -15.36 -8.56 -4.91
CA LEU A 172 -14.10 -7.84 -4.71
C LEU A 172 -14.28 -6.65 -3.76
N ALA A 173 -13.59 -6.64 -2.63
CA ALA A 173 -13.72 -5.60 -1.62
C ALA A 173 -12.66 -4.49 -1.74
N SER A 174 -11.46 -4.82 -2.22
CA SER A 174 -10.37 -3.84 -2.35
C SER A 174 -9.47 -4.10 -3.55
N ILE A 175 -8.89 -3.01 -4.06
CA ILE A 175 -7.74 -3.01 -4.96
C ILE A 175 -6.60 -2.25 -4.28
N GLN A 176 -5.44 -2.88 -4.19
CA GLN A 176 -4.22 -2.22 -3.77
C GLN A 176 -3.33 -1.98 -4.99
N ILE A 177 -3.04 -0.72 -5.31
CA ILE A 177 -2.34 -0.30 -6.53
C ILE A 177 -1.35 0.81 -6.22
N ILE A 178 -0.25 0.90 -6.99
CA ILE A 178 0.69 2.02 -6.86
C ILE A 178 0.01 3.29 -7.35
N LEU A 179 -0.13 4.26 -6.47
CA LEU A 179 -0.65 5.60 -6.76
C LEU A 179 0.11 6.64 -5.94
N ASN A 180 0.77 7.55 -6.62
CA ASN A 180 1.51 8.65 -6.02
C ASN A 180 1.79 9.73 -7.09
N PRO A 181 2.40 10.89 -6.77
CA PRO A 181 2.73 11.95 -7.74
C PRO A 181 3.53 11.50 -8.98
N PHE A 182 4.15 10.32 -8.96
CA PHE A 182 4.87 9.74 -10.10
C PHE A 182 4.08 8.65 -10.87
N ARG A 183 2.88 8.32 -10.42
CA ARG A 183 2.07 7.24 -11.00
C ARG A 183 0.59 7.64 -10.99
N LEU A 184 0.16 8.38 -12.02
CA LEU A 184 -1.18 8.96 -12.10
C LEU A 184 -2.20 8.11 -12.86
N LYS A 185 -1.76 7.17 -13.70
CA LYS A 185 -2.65 6.37 -14.57
C LYS A 185 -3.84 5.72 -13.84
N PRO A 186 -3.72 5.24 -12.58
CA PRO A 186 -4.88 4.70 -11.87
C PRO A 186 -6.05 5.67 -11.74
N LEU A 187 -5.80 7.00 -11.78
CA LEU A 187 -6.82 8.03 -11.69
C LEU A 187 -7.70 8.13 -12.95
N ASP A 188 -7.26 7.60 -14.09
CA ASP A 188 -7.98 7.74 -15.35
C ASP A 188 -9.25 6.87 -15.35
N GLU A 189 -9.13 5.59 -14.97
CA GLU A 189 -10.24 4.62 -15.06
C GLU A 189 -10.41 3.76 -13.80
N VAL A 190 -9.30 3.35 -13.15
CA VAL A 190 -9.34 2.40 -12.03
C VAL A 190 -10.05 3.01 -10.83
N VAL A 191 -9.61 4.17 -10.39
CA VAL A 191 -10.14 4.84 -9.19
C VAL A 191 -11.62 5.21 -9.37
N PRO A 192 -12.04 5.86 -10.48
CA PRO A 192 -13.46 6.18 -10.70
C PRO A 192 -14.34 4.92 -10.77
N THR A 193 -13.87 3.85 -11.43
CA THR A 193 -14.63 2.61 -11.56
C THR A 193 -14.78 1.90 -10.20
N ALA A 194 -13.72 1.88 -9.39
CA ALA A 194 -13.76 1.31 -8.05
C ALA A 194 -14.70 2.09 -7.12
N ASP A 195 -14.65 3.43 -7.15
CA ASP A 195 -15.53 4.31 -6.38
C ASP A 195 -17.00 4.05 -6.71
N ALA A 196 -17.35 4.00 -8.00
CA ALA A 196 -18.70 3.70 -8.45
C ALA A 196 -19.22 2.31 -8.01
N LYS A 197 -18.32 1.35 -7.77
CA LYS A 197 -18.64 -0.01 -7.32
C LYS A 197 -18.52 -0.21 -5.80
N GLY A 198 -18.13 0.81 -5.05
CA GLY A 198 -17.88 0.74 -3.60
C GLY A 198 -16.68 -0.13 -3.23
N VAL A 199 -15.73 -0.34 -4.14
CA VAL A 199 -14.49 -1.08 -3.92
C VAL A 199 -13.42 -0.14 -3.35
N ALA A 200 -12.75 -0.55 -2.28
CA ALA A 200 -11.71 0.24 -1.64
C ALA A 200 -10.46 0.36 -2.54
N ILE A 201 -9.95 1.57 -2.72
CA ILE A 201 -8.63 1.82 -3.32
C ILE A 201 -7.60 2.08 -2.22
N ILE A 202 -6.60 1.21 -2.13
CA ILE A 202 -5.48 1.30 -1.20
C ILE A 202 -4.24 1.69 -2.01
N ALA A 203 -3.76 2.92 -1.82
CA ALA A 203 -2.57 3.42 -2.50
C ALA A 203 -1.30 2.89 -1.83
N ARG A 204 -0.59 1.97 -2.50
CA ARG A 204 0.72 1.45 -2.07
C ARG A 204 1.88 2.24 -2.66
N VAL A 205 3.07 2.09 -2.10
CA VAL A 205 4.29 2.82 -2.50
C VAL A 205 4.07 4.35 -2.57
N PRO A 206 3.34 4.95 -1.61
CA PRO A 206 2.84 6.33 -1.74
C PRO A 206 3.96 7.38 -1.77
N LEU A 207 5.16 7.03 -1.32
CA LEU A 207 6.34 7.90 -1.32
C LEU A 207 7.42 7.46 -2.33
N ALA A 208 7.06 6.65 -3.34
CA ALA A 208 7.96 6.21 -4.41
C ALA A 208 9.30 5.69 -3.86
N SER A 209 9.25 4.70 -2.95
CA SER A 209 10.41 4.11 -2.25
C SER A 209 11.31 5.15 -1.57
N GLY A 210 10.72 6.27 -1.18
CA GLY A 210 11.38 7.37 -0.46
C GLY A 210 11.85 8.54 -1.35
N LEU A 211 11.75 8.49 -2.69
CA LEU A 211 12.05 9.62 -3.56
C LEU A 211 11.23 10.85 -3.17
N LEU A 212 9.93 10.68 -2.95
CA LEU A 212 9.02 11.76 -2.54
C LEU A 212 9.20 12.22 -1.08
N THR A 213 10.31 11.85 -0.44
CA THR A 213 10.73 12.47 0.84
C THR A 213 11.62 13.70 0.64
N GLY A 214 12.16 13.93 -0.57
CA GLY A 214 13.11 14.99 -0.87
C GLY A 214 14.50 14.80 -0.24
N LYS A 215 14.79 13.60 0.33
CA LYS A 215 16.04 13.36 1.07
C LYS A 215 17.18 12.80 0.21
N PHE A 216 16.86 12.34 -1.01
CA PHE A 216 17.86 11.67 -1.85
C PHE A 216 18.56 12.66 -2.78
N SER A 217 19.79 12.31 -3.13
CA SER A 217 20.66 13.05 -4.05
C SER A 217 21.31 12.09 -5.04
N PRO A 218 21.98 12.58 -6.09
CA PRO A 218 22.72 11.71 -7.01
C PRO A 218 23.77 10.83 -6.33
N SER A 219 24.27 11.25 -5.16
CA SER A 219 25.28 10.52 -4.37
C SER A 219 24.68 9.59 -3.32
N SER A 220 23.35 9.50 -3.19
CA SER A 220 22.71 8.61 -2.22
C SER A 220 23.02 7.15 -2.52
N GLN A 221 23.41 6.41 -1.48
CA GLN A 221 23.72 4.99 -1.56
C GLN A 221 22.71 4.18 -0.74
N PHE A 222 22.39 3.00 -1.22
CA PHE A 222 21.51 2.04 -0.56
C PHE A 222 22.28 0.77 -0.25
N ALA A 223 21.96 0.10 0.86
CA ALA A 223 22.58 -1.16 1.24
C ALA A 223 22.37 -2.24 0.15
N ALA A 224 23.22 -3.23 0.08
CA ALA A 224 23.15 -4.25 -0.97
C ALA A 224 21.88 -5.13 -0.86
N ASP A 225 21.37 -5.30 0.36
CA ASP A 225 20.15 -6.02 0.69
C ASP A 225 18.87 -5.14 0.63
N ASP A 226 19.02 -3.87 0.24
CA ASP A 226 17.90 -2.96 0.04
C ASP A 226 17.36 -3.08 -1.40
N HIS A 227 16.05 -3.22 -1.57
CA HIS A 227 15.44 -3.35 -2.90
C HIS A 227 15.75 -2.16 -3.81
N ARG A 228 16.00 -0.98 -3.29
CA ARG A 228 16.44 0.21 -4.04
C ARG A 228 17.84 0.03 -4.67
N SER A 229 18.58 -0.98 -4.22
CA SER A 229 19.87 -1.40 -4.79
C SER A 229 19.70 -2.56 -5.77
N PHE A 230 19.05 -3.66 -5.34
CA PHE A 230 19.03 -4.90 -6.12
C PHE A 230 17.83 -5.03 -7.08
N ASN A 231 16.80 -4.18 -7.00
CA ASN A 231 15.60 -4.28 -7.85
C ASN A 231 15.34 -3.04 -8.70
N ARG A 232 16.37 -2.31 -9.08
CA ARG A 232 16.20 -1.06 -9.88
C ARG A 232 15.58 -1.29 -11.25
N HIS A 233 15.81 -2.44 -11.84
CA HIS A 233 15.33 -2.80 -13.17
C HIS A 233 14.35 -3.97 -13.15
N GLY A 234 13.86 -4.36 -11.98
CA GLY A 234 12.90 -5.46 -11.82
C GLY A 234 13.57 -6.83 -11.75
N GLU A 235 14.76 -6.92 -11.15
CA GLU A 235 15.54 -8.15 -11.05
C GLU A 235 14.88 -9.22 -10.17
N ALA A 236 14.11 -8.81 -9.16
CA ALA A 236 13.47 -9.72 -8.21
C ALA A 236 11.93 -9.67 -8.24
N PHE A 237 11.35 -8.50 -8.51
CA PHE A 237 9.92 -8.28 -8.60
C PHE A 237 9.63 -7.08 -9.51
N ASP A 238 8.34 -6.71 -9.75
CA ASP A 238 8.00 -5.65 -10.71
C ASP A 238 8.80 -4.36 -10.45
N GLN A 239 9.38 -3.81 -11.51
CA GLN A 239 10.19 -2.59 -11.45
C GLN A 239 9.41 -1.41 -10.84
N GLY A 240 8.09 -1.38 -11.02
CA GLY A 240 7.23 -0.34 -10.46
C GLY A 240 7.27 -0.25 -8.94
N GLU A 241 7.63 -1.32 -8.24
CA GLU A 241 7.77 -1.30 -6.78
C GLU A 241 9.00 -0.51 -6.32
N THR A 242 10.00 -0.33 -7.19
CA THR A 242 11.19 0.47 -6.89
C THR A 242 11.08 1.84 -7.57
N PHE A 243 11.05 2.91 -6.78
CA PHE A 243 10.91 4.31 -7.24
C PHE A 243 9.70 4.54 -8.16
N SER A 244 8.64 3.73 -8.04
CA SER A 244 7.47 3.74 -8.92
C SER A 244 7.78 3.43 -10.40
N GLY A 245 8.90 2.78 -10.69
CA GLY A 245 9.39 2.49 -12.03
C GLY A 245 10.06 3.67 -12.73
N VAL A 246 10.24 4.78 -12.03
CA VAL A 246 10.89 6.00 -12.55
C VAL A 246 12.41 5.83 -12.53
N ASP A 247 13.07 6.26 -13.60
CA ASP A 247 14.52 6.40 -13.59
C ASP A 247 14.97 7.34 -12.46
N TYR A 248 16.07 6.99 -11.78
CA TYR A 248 16.47 7.68 -10.57
C TYR A 248 16.80 9.16 -10.78
N GLU A 249 17.51 9.50 -11.86
CA GLU A 249 17.89 10.89 -12.15
C GLU A 249 16.64 11.70 -12.56
N THR A 250 15.79 11.11 -13.37
CA THR A 250 14.49 11.69 -13.74
C THR A 250 13.62 11.90 -12.51
N GLY A 251 13.62 10.95 -11.57
CA GLY A 251 12.91 11.06 -10.30
C GLY A 251 13.42 12.20 -9.43
N LEU A 252 14.75 12.41 -9.37
CA LEU A 252 15.35 13.55 -8.65
C LEU A 252 14.97 14.89 -9.30
N ALA A 253 14.95 14.97 -10.63
CA ALA A 253 14.51 16.16 -11.34
C ALA A 253 13.02 16.47 -11.08
N ALA A 254 12.17 15.46 -11.05
CA ALA A 254 10.76 15.59 -10.70
C ALA A 254 10.58 16.06 -9.24
N VAL A 255 11.34 15.48 -8.30
CA VAL A 255 11.34 15.92 -6.89
C VAL A 255 11.68 17.41 -6.76
N ALA A 256 12.74 17.88 -7.45
CA ALA A 256 13.15 19.30 -7.39
C ALA A 256 12.03 20.24 -7.83
N ARG A 257 11.30 19.92 -8.91
CA ARG A 257 10.14 20.72 -9.36
C ARG A 257 9.01 20.73 -8.33
N LEU A 258 8.72 19.58 -7.72
CA LEU A 258 7.66 19.48 -6.71
C LEU A 258 8.02 20.25 -5.43
N GLU A 259 9.28 20.23 -5.02
CA GLU A 259 9.77 21.03 -3.87
C GLU A 259 9.73 22.53 -4.16
N GLU A 260 10.10 22.95 -5.38
CA GLU A 260 9.96 24.35 -5.81
C GLU A 260 8.50 24.83 -5.73
N ALA A 261 7.55 24.02 -6.17
CA ALA A 261 6.11 24.35 -6.09
C ALA A 261 5.59 24.46 -4.66
N LEU A 262 6.20 23.76 -3.71
CA LEU A 262 5.86 23.86 -2.29
C LEU A 262 6.45 25.09 -1.61
N ASP A 263 7.53 25.65 -2.14
CA ASP A 263 8.23 26.84 -1.61
C ASP A 263 8.47 26.77 -0.08
N GLY A 264 8.81 25.59 0.42
CA GLY A 264 9.03 25.34 1.85
C GLY A 264 7.78 25.38 2.74
N ALA A 265 6.58 25.58 2.18
CA ALA A 265 5.33 25.68 2.97
C ALA A 265 4.92 24.36 3.63
N MET A 266 5.37 23.23 3.07
CA MET A 266 5.05 21.89 3.57
C MET A 266 6.14 20.89 3.15
N PRO A 267 6.49 19.87 3.98
CA PRO A 267 7.38 18.79 3.56
C PRO A 267 6.82 18.02 2.37
N LEU A 268 7.65 17.66 1.38
CA LEU A 268 7.23 16.94 0.18
C LEU A 268 6.52 15.62 0.50
N ALA A 269 7.00 14.87 1.49
CA ALA A 269 6.34 13.63 1.92
C ALA A 269 4.92 13.86 2.43
N GLU A 270 4.70 14.90 3.22
CA GLU A 270 3.37 15.27 3.71
C GLU A 270 2.47 15.72 2.56
N ALA A 271 2.98 16.58 1.67
CA ALA A 271 2.25 17.05 0.50
C ALA A 271 1.83 15.87 -0.41
N SER A 272 2.74 14.92 -0.65
CA SER A 272 2.48 13.73 -1.47
C SER A 272 1.39 12.84 -0.86
N LEU A 273 1.44 12.57 0.44
CA LEU A 273 0.41 11.79 1.12
C LEU A 273 -0.96 12.50 1.09
N ARG A 274 -1.00 13.80 1.40
CA ARG A 274 -2.23 14.60 1.35
C ARG A 274 -2.79 14.68 -0.06
N TRP A 275 -1.94 14.79 -1.08
CA TRP A 275 -2.34 14.79 -2.48
C TRP A 275 -3.03 13.47 -2.87
N ILE A 276 -2.46 12.32 -2.49
CA ILE A 276 -3.08 11.01 -2.72
C ILE A 276 -4.47 10.96 -2.06
N LEU A 277 -4.57 11.39 -0.81
CA LEU A 277 -5.82 11.38 -0.06
C LEU A 277 -6.87 12.37 -0.59
N ALA A 278 -6.45 13.41 -1.31
CA ALA A 278 -7.35 14.36 -1.96
C ALA A 278 -7.96 13.82 -3.26
N GLN A 279 -7.43 12.73 -3.82
CA GLN A 279 -8.01 12.12 -5.02
C GLN A 279 -9.32 11.42 -4.65
N GLN A 280 -10.42 11.84 -5.29
CA GLN A 280 -11.74 11.23 -5.07
C GLN A 280 -11.71 9.74 -5.40
N GLY A 281 -12.31 8.89 -4.56
CA GLY A 281 -12.35 7.43 -4.72
C GLY A 281 -11.17 6.70 -4.08
N VAL A 282 -10.09 7.38 -3.68
CA VAL A 282 -9.01 6.75 -2.90
C VAL A 282 -9.49 6.54 -1.46
N THR A 283 -9.34 5.34 -0.93
CA THR A 283 -9.74 5.01 0.45
C THR A 283 -8.64 5.33 1.44
N ALA A 284 -7.44 4.83 1.22
CA ALA A 284 -6.30 5.01 2.11
C ALA A 284 -4.97 4.98 1.36
N ALA A 285 -3.94 5.59 1.95
CA ALA A 285 -2.55 5.41 1.57
C ALA A 285 -1.80 4.67 2.69
N ILE A 286 -0.88 3.78 2.32
CA ILE A 286 -0.15 2.91 3.27
C ILE A 286 1.36 3.18 3.26
N PRO A 287 1.82 4.36 3.71
CA PRO A 287 3.25 4.61 3.83
C PRO A 287 3.87 3.68 4.87
N GLY A 288 5.08 3.19 4.58
CA GLY A 288 5.94 2.55 5.56
C GLY A 288 6.61 3.57 6.48
N ALA A 289 7.15 3.08 7.61
CA ALA A 289 7.93 3.88 8.54
C ALA A 289 9.09 3.06 9.10
N SER A 290 10.25 3.70 9.27
CA SER A 290 11.45 3.12 9.91
C SER A 290 11.64 3.54 11.37
N SER A 291 10.80 4.46 11.87
CA SER A 291 10.80 4.93 13.25
C SER A 291 9.40 5.37 13.68
N GLY A 292 9.15 5.37 15.01
CA GLY A 292 7.90 5.89 15.57
C GLY A 292 7.65 7.37 15.23
N GLU A 293 8.70 8.18 15.11
CA GLU A 293 8.57 9.57 14.68
C GLU A 293 8.08 9.67 13.24
N GLN A 294 8.61 8.82 12.34
CA GLN A 294 8.15 8.79 10.94
C GLN A 294 6.70 8.29 10.86
N ALA A 295 6.32 7.29 11.65
CA ALA A 295 4.93 6.83 11.73
C ALA A 295 3.98 7.94 12.15
N ARG A 296 4.32 8.74 13.18
CA ARG A 296 3.52 9.89 13.61
C ARG A 296 3.44 10.98 12.52
N ARG A 297 4.55 11.27 11.84
CA ARG A 297 4.56 12.26 10.72
C ARG A 297 3.69 11.80 9.56
N ASN A 298 3.77 10.53 9.18
CA ASN A 298 2.90 9.97 8.15
C ASN A 298 1.42 10.07 8.56
N ALA A 299 1.09 9.70 9.80
CA ALA A 299 -0.27 9.77 10.34
C ALA A 299 -0.83 11.21 10.34
N ALA A 300 0.01 12.20 10.60
CA ALA A 300 -0.41 13.62 10.61
C ALA A 300 -0.95 14.08 9.24
N ALA A 301 -0.49 13.49 8.13
CA ALA A 301 -1.03 13.77 6.80
C ALA A 301 -2.52 13.36 6.66
N GLY A 302 -3.02 12.47 7.51
CA GLY A 302 -4.42 12.06 7.55
C GLY A 302 -5.36 13.04 8.28
N SER A 303 -4.89 14.17 8.77
CA SER A 303 -5.74 15.23 9.34
C SER A 303 -6.41 16.06 8.24
N VAL A 304 -7.53 16.70 8.58
CA VAL A 304 -8.15 17.70 7.69
C VAL A 304 -7.17 18.84 7.46
N PRO A 305 -6.86 19.21 6.21
CA PRO A 305 -5.96 20.32 5.93
C PRO A 305 -6.56 21.66 6.40
N THR A 306 -5.71 22.57 6.89
CA THR A 306 -6.14 23.94 7.13
C THR A 306 -6.42 24.67 5.81
N PRO A 307 -7.12 25.83 5.80
CA PRO A 307 -7.32 26.61 4.57
C PRO A 307 -6.00 26.94 3.84
N GLU A 308 -4.95 27.30 4.58
CA GLU A 308 -3.63 27.60 4.03
C GLU A 308 -2.98 26.36 3.40
N GLN A 309 -3.09 25.21 4.08
CA GLN A 309 -2.61 23.93 3.54
C GLN A 309 -3.39 23.52 2.28
N ALA A 310 -4.69 23.77 2.24
CA ALA A 310 -5.52 23.46 1.07
C ALA A 310 -5.10 24.29 -0.15
N GLU A 311 -4.75 25.56 0.04
CA GLU A 311 -4.21 26.43 -1.03
C GLU A 311 -2.86 25.91 -1.55
N VAL A 312 -1.94 25.54 -0.64
CA VAL A 312 -0.66 24.92 -1.00
C VAL A 312 -0.87 23.63 -1.80
N LEU A 313 -1.78 22.78 -1.36
CA LEU A 313 -2.11 21.52 -2.03
C LEU A 313 -2.73 21.72 -3.41
N GLY A 314 -3.49 22.80 -3.62
CA GLY A 314 -4.01 23.14 -4.94
C GLY A 314 -2.89 23.50 -5.94
N ARG A 315 -1.89 24.27 -5.51
CA ARG A 315 -0.70 24.57 -6.34
C ARG A 315 0.14 23.30 -6.55
N PHE A 316 0.27 22.48 -5.54
CA PHE A 316 0.99 21.21 -5.62
C PHE A 316 0.34 20.23 -6.62
N ASP A 317 -1.00 20.12 -6.64
CA ASP A 317 -1.71 19.26 -7.63
C ASP A 317 -1.40 19.72 -9.06
N ALA A 318 -1.41 21.02 -9.33
CA ALA A 318 -1.05 21.56 -10.65
C ALA A 318 0.40 21.18 -11.03
N ALA A 319 1.34 21.35 -10.10
CA ALA A 319 2.75 21.01 -10.32
C ALA A 319 2.95 19.49 -10.50
N VAL A 320 2.22 18.65 -9.77
CA VAL A 320 2.24 17.19 -9.95
C VAL A 320 1.83 16.81 -11.36
N ARG A 321 0.72 17.37 -11.86
CA ARG A 321 0.21 17.05 -13.21
C ARG A 321 1.17 17.52 -14.30
N GLU A 322 1.67 18.75 -14.21
CA GLU A 322 2.65 19.31 -15.15
C GLU A 322 3.96 18.50 -15.15
N THR A 323 4.51 18.22 -13.97
CA THR A 323 5.73 17.41 -13.83
C THR A 323 5.55 16.00 -14.39
N TYR A 324 4.40 15.38 -14.12
CA TYR A 324 4.07 14.06 -14.65
C TYR A 324 4.00 14.07 -16.18
N ASP A 325 3.28 15.04 -16.75
CA ASP A 325 3.09 15.12 -18.20
C ASP A 325 4.40 15.40 -18.95
N GLU A 326 5.26 16.25 -18.40
CA GLU A 326 6.51 16.64 -19.06
C GLU A 326 7.66 15.65 -18.85
N LEU A 327 7.78 15.02 -17.69
CA LEU A 327 8.95 14.20 -17.36
C LEU A 327 8.67 12.70 -17.27
N LEU A 328 7.46 12.30 -16.91
CA LEU A 328 7.18 10.93 -16.47
C LEU A 328 6.22 10.17 -17.38
N ARG A 329 5.23 10.85 -17.96
CA ARG A 329 4.12 10.23 -18.69
C ARG A 329 4.60 9.28 -19.77
N GLU A 330 5.53 9.69 -20.61
CA GLU A 330 6.01 8.88 -21.75
C GLU A 330 6.61 7.55 -21.30
N ALA A 331 7.38 7.55 -20.21
CA ALA A 331 8.06 6.37 -19.70
C ALA A 331 7.18 5.49 -18.80
N ILE A 332 6.27 6.11 -18.04
CA ILE A 332 5.53 5.43 -16.96
C ILE A 332 4.13 5.02 -17.39
N HIS A 333 3.36 5.93 -18.02
CA HIS A 333 1.95 5.73 -18.28
C HIS A 333 1.63 4.51 -19.19
N PRO A 334 2.40 4.19 -20.23
CA PRO A 334 2.10 3.02 -21.08
C PRO A 334 2.34 1.67 -20.40
N ARG A 335 3.20 1.62 -19.35
CA ARG A 335 3.68 0.36 -18.78
C ARG A 335 2.74 -0.23 -17.73
N TRP A 336 2.09 0.59 -16.96
CA TRP A 336 1.31 0.12 -15.81
C TRP A 336 -0.17 0.52 -15.81
#